data_697464d8319e6e1490db8527ffff5424
#
_entry.id   697464d8319e6e1490db8527ffff5424
#
_cell.length_a   1.000
_cell.length_b   1.000
_cell.length_c   1.000
_cell.angle_alpha   90.00
_cell.angle_beta   90.00
_cell.angle_gamma   90.00
#
_symmetry.space_group_name_H-M   'P 1'
#
loop_
_entity.id
_entity.type
_entity.pdbx_description
1 polymer ?
#
loop_
_entity_poly.entity_id
_entity_poly.type
_entity_poly.pdbx_seq_one_letter_code
_entity_poly.pdbx_strand_id
1 'polypeptide(L)'
;MSVWILLFLCMMTLPLVAAMLHCGLKKGKVLEIRQDYVRNARYFGKRFAELIEKALPDMKDGVITLSHKEEVLESREGQTFPEKDVEKLIIARKTVFCPKESGLSFHKEIYSEKDALFVQEDMYLRAVYSKKRILFGNGVRLLRWADAEEAVVIYDGCELGRRVSSGNQLVIGFDNTFQSLYAPVIRIGQRPEDPDDFLETRDFRIFRLPVITDVEFNRHYIHDDMISESGTVPYTIISRGDVKVIEDLILQGDIHSDGAVRIMEGAVVLGNIFAEKDVLLERNTSVLGNVFTQGNIILE
;
A
#
# COMPACT_ATOMS: atom_id res chain seq x y z
N MET A 1 -10.64 -55.04 -44.20
CA MET A 1 -10.73 -53.57 -44.27
C MET A 1 -11.14 -52.93 -42.93
N SER A 2 -11.95 -53.59 -42.11
CA SER A 2 -12.46 -53.02 -40.84
C SER A 2 -11.40 -52.87 -39.69
N VAL A 3 -10.45 -53.80 -39.58
CA VAL A 3 -9.46 -53.79 -38.47
C VAL A 3 -8.49 -52.61 -38.56
N TRP A 4 -8.06 -52.27 -39.75
CA TRP A 4 -7.13 -51.14 -39.96
C TRP A 4 -7.80 -49.80 -39.73
N ILE A 5 -9.07 -49.65 -40.05
CA ILE A 5 -9.86 -48.45 -39.78
C ILE A 5 -10.06 -48.27 -38.25
N LEU A 6 -10.33 -49.37 -37.52
CA LEU A 6 -10.47 -49.36 -36.07
C LEU A 6 -9.18 -48.99 -35.38
N LEU A 7 -8.03 -49.53 -35.86
CA LEU A 7 -6.70 -49.25 -35.34
C LEU A 7 -6.33 -47.75 -35.54
N PHE A 8 -6.65 -47.22 -36.71
CA PHE A 8 -6.46 -45.79 -37.01
C PHE A 8 -7.29 -44.89 -36.13
N LEU A 9 -8.56 -45.23 -35.94
CA LEU A 9 -9.46 -44.49 -35.02
C LEU A 9 -8.97 -44.52 -33.57
N CYS A 10 -8.56 -45.68 -33.06
CA CYS A 10 -7.97 -45.81 -31.76
C CYS A 10 -6.69 -44.97 -31.62
N MET A 11 -5.82 -44.97 -32.63
CA MET A 11 -4.58 -44.21 -32.59
C MET A 11 -4.82 -42.69 -32.60
N MET A 12 -5.89 -42.22 -33.25
CA MET A 12 -6.31 -40.81 -33.26
C MET A 12 -7.03 -40.37 -31.97
N THR A 13 -7.84 -41.26 -31.39
CA THR A 13 -8.65 -40.91 -30.21
C THR A 13 -7.90 -41.09 -28.91
N LEU A 14 -6.93 -42.03 -28.82
CA LEU A 14 -6.19 -42.35 -27.61
C LEU A 14 -5.44 -41.12 -27.01
N PRO A 15 -4.73 -40.28 -27.80
CA PRO A 15 -4.10 -39.07 -27.27
C PRO A 15 -5.12 -38.05 -26.73
N LEU A 16 -6.25 -37.91 -27.40
CA LEU A 16 -7.34 -37.00 -26.95
C LEU A 16 -7.96 -37.46 -25.64
N VAL A 17 -8.26 -38.77 -25.52
CA VAL A 17 -8.80 -39.35 -24.30
C VAL A 17 -7.78 -39.27 -23.17
N ALA A 18 -6.49 -39.56 -23.47
CA ALA A 18 -5.42 -39.43 -22.49
C ALA A 18 -5.24 -37.98 -22.01
N ALA A 19 -5.34 -37.00 -22.90
CA ALA A 19 -5.29 -35.58 -22.56
C ALA A 19 -6.50 -35.15 -21.71
N MET A 20 -7.71 -35.60 -22.07
CA MET A 20 -8.92 -35.31 -21.30
C MET A 20 -8.87 -35.95 -19.89
N LEU A 21 -8.41 -37.21 -19.79
CA LEU A 21 -8.22 -37.87 -18.50
C LEU A 21 -7.14 -37.19 -17.67
N HIS A 22 -6.05 -36.77 -18.29
CA HIS A 22 -4.97 -36.05 -17.61
C HIS A 22 -5.43 -34.65 -17.11
N CYS A 23 -6.22 -33.93 -17.91
CA CYS A 23 -6.84 -32.66 -17.50
C CYS A 23 -7.93 -32.86 -16.44
N GLY A 24 -8.67 -33.96 -16.50
CA GLY A 24 -9.73 -34.27 -15.52
C GLY A 24 -9.16 -34.79 -14.18
N LEU A 25 -8.07 -35.56 -14.21
CA LEU A 25 -7.40 -36.09 -13.01
C LEU A 25 -6.49 -35.06 -12.32
N LYS A 26 -5.81 -34.25 -13.09
CA LYS A 26 -5.25 -33.02 -12.58
C LYS A 26 -6.37 -31.97 -12.68
N LYS A 27 -7.17 -31.87 -11.64
CA LYS A 27 -7.77 -30.56 -11.32
C LYS A 27 -6.57 -29.63 -11.17
N GLY A 28 -6.08 -29.10 -12.31
CA GLY A 28 -5.19 -27.98 -12.30
C GLY A 28 -5.86 -27.02 -11.34
N LYS A 29 -5.20 -26.62 -10.29
CA LYS A 29 -5.59 -25.40 -9.62
C LYS A 29 -5.54 -24.38 -10.73
N VAL A 30 -6.69 -24.28 -11.44
CA VAL A 30 -6.96 -23.16 -12.36
C VAL A 30 -6.42 -21.97 -11.62
N LEU A 31 -5.64 -21.15 -12.28
CA LEU A 31 -5.12 -19.91 -11.73
C LEU A 31 -6.24 -19.26 -10.92
N GLU A 32 -6.33 -19.68 -9.67
CA GLU A 32 -7.14 -18.99 -8.70
C GLU A 32 -6.37 -17.71 -8.49
N ILE A 33 -6.69 -16.73 -9.33
CA ILE A 33 -6.23 -15.36 -9.12
C ILE A 33 -6.84 -15.03 -7.75
N ARG A 34 -6.02 -15.23 -6.72
CA ARG A 34 -6.40 -14.85 -5.37
C ARG A 34 -6.61 -13.35 -5.40
N GLN A 35 -7.86 -12.95 -5.48
CA GLN A 35 -8.23 -11.53 -5.46
C GLN A 35 -7.95 -10.89 -4.10
N ASP A 36 -7.57 -11.70 -3.11
CA ASP A 36 -7.28 -11.24 -1.75
C ASP A 36 -6.25 -10.12 -1.71
N TYR A 37 -5.20 -10.19 -2.56
CA TYR A 37 -4.18 -9.15 -2.61
C TYR A 37 -4.64 -7.86 -3.33
N VAL A 38 -5.70 -7.95 -4.14
CA VAL A 38 -6.30 -6.78 -4.83
C VAL A 38 -7.27 -6.09 -3.90
N ARG A 39 -8.07 -6.86 -3.16
CA ARG A 39 -9.09 -6.33 -2.25
C ARG A 39 -8.53 -5.87 -0.90
N ASN A 40 -7.46 -6.49 -0.44
CA ASN A 40 -6.84 -6.12 0.84
C ASN A 40 -5.57 -5.31 0.60
N ALA A 41 -5.66 -4.02 0.83
CA ALA A 41 -4.54 -3.09 0.66
C ALA A 41 -3.35 -3.43 1.58
N ARG A 42 -3.58 -4.06 2.72
CA ARG A 42 -2.56 -4.46 3.71
C ARG A 42 -2.08 -5.90 3.55
N TYR A 43 -2.49 -6.59 2.49
CA TYR A 43 -2.22 -8.02 2.30
C TYR A 43 -0.74 -8.39 2.42
N PHE A 44 0.14 -7.65 1.75
CA PHE A 44 1.57 -7.99 1.71
C PHE A 44 2.25 -7.84 3.09
N GLY A 45 1.98 -6.74 3.79
CA GLY A 45 2.53 -6.49 5.11
C GLY A 45 2.03 -7.51 6.13
N LYS A 46 0.72 -7.72 6.20
CA LYS A 46 0.12 -8.71 7.11
C LYS A 46 0.60 -10.12 6.82
N ARG A 47 0.65 -10.52 5.55
CA ARG A 47 1.12 -11.86 5.18
C ARG A 47 2.60 -12.07 5.51
N PHE A 48 3.42 -11.05 5.31
CA PHE A 48 4.82 -11.10 5.72
C PHE A 48 4.96 -11.23 7.25
N ALA A 49 4.21 -10.43 8.01
CA ALA A 49 4.19 -10.52 9.47
C ALA A 49 3.81 -11.92 9.97
N GLU A 50 2.71 -12.49 9.45
CA GLU A 50 2.29 -13.84 9.78
C GLU A 50 3.38 -14.90 9.51
N LEU A 51 4.09 -14.77 8.38
CA LEU A 51 5.18 -15.67 8.03
C LEU A 51 6.34 -15.57 9.01
N ILE A 52 6.73 -14.34 9.35
CA ILE A 52 7.81 -14.10 10.33
C ILE A 52 7.40 -14.61 11.71
N GLU A 53 6.23 -14.26 12.21
CA GLU A 53 5.75 -14.68 13.54
C GLU A 53 5.67 -16.20 13.68
N LYS A 54 5.24 -16.87 12.61
CA LYS A 54 5.19 -18.33 12.60
C LYS A 54 6.57 -18.98 12.60
N ALA A 55 7.54 -18.36 11.94
CA ALA A 55 8.88 -18.92 11.79
C ALA A 55 9.87 -18.48 12.89
N LEU A 56 9.56 -17.41 13.63
CA LEU A 56 10.41 -16.87 14.71
C LEU A 56 10.75 -17.90 15.80
N PRO A 57 9.81 -18.77 16.29
CA PRO A 57 10.12 -19.78 17.30
C PRO A 57 11.15 -20.80 16.84
N ASP A 58 11.23 -21.06 15.54
CA ASP A 58 12.12 -22.04 14.93
C ASP A 58 13.45 -21.43 14.46
N MET A 59 13.68 -20.15 14.72
CA MET A 59 14.91 -19.46 14.35
C MET A 59 16.12 -20.05 15.10
N LYS A 60 17.15 -20.47 14.37
CA LYS A 60 18.40 -21.01 14.90
C LYS A 60 19.59 -20.33 14.25
N ASP A 61 20.58 -19.99 15.06
CA ASP A 61 21.86 -19.42 14.63
C ASP A 61 21.73 -18.21 13.67
N GLY A 62 20.70 -17.37 13.88
CA GLY A 62 20.45 -16.22 13.03
C GLY A 62 19.90 -16.57 11.64
N VAL A 63 19.36 -17.77 11.45
CA VAL A 63 18.72 -18.20 10.21
C VAL A 63 17.26 -18.54 10.46
N ILE A 64 16.39 -18.02 9.61
CA ILE A 64 14.95 -18.29 9.60
C ILE A 64 14.58 -19.01 8.29
N THR A 65 13.66 -19.95 8.36
CA THR A 65 13.14 -20.62 7.17
C THR A 65 11.76 -20.08 6.82
N LEU A 66 11.68 -19.30 5.75
CA LEU A 66 10.44 -18.84 5.13
C LEU A 66 10.09 -19.72 3.93
N SER A 67 10.17 -19.21 2.72
CA SER A 67 10.17 -20.03 1.49
C SER A 67 11.57 -20.62 1.21
N HIS A 68 12.61 -19.91 1.63
CA HIS A 68 14.01 -20.30 1.60
C HIS A 68 14.64 -20.01 2.97
N LYS A 69 15.88 -20.47 3.15
CA LYS A 69 16.67 -20.10 4.33
C LYS A 69 17.13 -18.65 4.14
N GLU A 70 16.76 -17.79 5.08
CA GLU A 70 17.14 -16.37 5.10
C GLU A 70 18.02 -16.09 6.31
N GLU A 71 19.13 -15.41 6.09
CA GLU A 71 19.95 -14.89 7.15
C GLU A 71 19.27 -13.68 7.80
N VAL A 72 19.23 -13.70 9.12
CA VAL A 72 18.57 -12.67 9.91
C VAL A 72 19.58 -11.85 10.66
N LEU A 73 19.40 -10.54 10.63
CA LEU A 73 20.06 -9.63 11.52
C LEU A 73 19.06 -9.16 12.57
N GLU A 74 19.24 -9.63 13.82
CA GLU A 74 18.48 -9.09 14.95
C GLU A 74 18.97 -7.65 15.23
N SER A 75 18.11 -6.68 14.94
CA SER A 75 18.43 -5.27 15.24
C SER A 75 18.32 -5.02 16.74
N ARG A 76 19.37 -4.41 17.31
CA ARG A 76 19.40 -3.89 18.68
C ARG A 76 19.23 -2.39 18.65
N GLU A 77 18.64 -1.84 19.68
CA GLU A 77 18.50 -0.40 19.85
C GLU A 77 19.87 0.32 19.76
N GLY A 78 19.97 1.32 18.90
CA GLY A 78 21.24 2.04 18.68
C GLY A 78 22.31 1.29 17.87
N GLN A 79 21.93 0.21 17.18
CA GLN A 79 22.88 -0.54 16.37
C GLN A 79 23.33 0.29 15.15
N THR A 80 24.64 0.41 14.95
CA THR A 80 25.24 0.87 13.70
C THR A 80 25.30 -0.29 12.71
N PHE A 81 24.99 -0.02 11.46
CA PHE A 81 25.16 -1.01 10.38
C PHE A 81 26.58 -0.83 9.80
N PRO A 82 27.46 -1.84 9.92
CA PRO A 82 28.85 -1.72 9.50
C PRO A 82 29.01 -1.60 7.97
N GLU A 83 27.99 -2.04 7.23
CA GLU A 83 27.96 -2.01 5.77
C GLU A 83 26.83 -1.10 5.29
N LYS A 84 27.09 -0.32 4.24
CA LYS A 84 26.06 0.53 3.63
C LYS A 84 24.97 -0.28 2.95
N ASP A 85 25.30 -1.48 2.44
CA ASP A 85 24.38 -2.40 1.79
C ASP A 85 24.06 -3.57 2.72
N VAL A 86 22.82 -3.64 3.16
CA VAL A 86 22.35 -4.67 4.09
C VAL A 86 21.56 -5.73 3.30
N GLU A 87 22.18 -6.90 3.11
CA GLU A 87 21.62 -8.02 2.36
C GLU A 87 20.83 -9.01 3.24
N LYS A 88 20.72 -8.76 4.54
CA LYS A 88 20.05 -9.64 5.50
C LYS A 88 18.65 -9.16 5.82
N LEU A 89 17.77 -10.14 6.11
CA LEU A 89 16.45 -9.86 6.67
C LEU A 89 16.61 -9.24 8.06
N ILE A 90 15.96 -8.14 8.33
CA ILE A 90 16.02 -7.48 9.65
C ILE A 90 14.79 -7.86 10.46
N ILE A 91 15.04 -8.36 11.67
CA ILE A 91 14.00 -8.59 12.67
C ILE A 91 14.37 -7.79 13.92
N ALA A 92 13.52 -6.82 14.26
CA ALA A 92 13.69 -5.97 15.41
C ALA A 92 12.60 -6.23 16.44
N ARG A 93 12.98 -6.65 17.62
CA ARG A 93 12.07 -6.81 18.76
C ARG A 93 11.87 -5.49 19.54
N LYS A 94 12.71 -4.53 19.30
CA LYS A 94 12.64 -3.15 19.78
C LYS A 94 12.50 -2.20 18.61
N THR A 95 12.44 -0.92 18.89
CA THR A 95 12.42 0.11 17.85
C THR A 95 13.62 -0.04 16.93
N VAL A 96 13.37 -0.15 15.61
CA VAL A 96 14.42 0.01 14.60
C VAL A 96 14.69 1.49 14.50
N PHE A 97 15.89 1.84 14.81
CA PHE A 97 16.38 3.20 14.64
C PHE A 97 17.62 3.14 13.77
N CYS A 98 17.57 3.80 12.62
CA CYS A 98 18.75 3.95 11.77
C CYS A 98 19.45 5.25 12.13
N PRO A 99 20.55 5.16 12.87
CA PRO A 99 21.27 6.37 13.30
C PRO A 99 21.98 7.00 12.11
N LYS A 100 22.20 8.25 12.23
CA LYS A 100 22.99 9.29 11.52
C LYS A 100 23.88 8.96 10.29
N GLU A 101 23.89 7.75 9.78
CA GLU A 101 24.68 7.40 8.59
C GLU A 101 23.81 7.50 7.34
N SER A 102 24.07 8.46 6.49
CA SER A 102 23.40 8.65 5.21
C SER A 102 23.75 7.55 4.19
N GLY A 103 22.78 7.20 3.33
CA GLY A 103 22.98 6.30 2.19
C GLY A 103 22.97 4.82 2.55
N LEU A 104 22.24 4.40 3.58
CA LEU A 104 22.01 2.98 3.87
C LEU A 104 21.01 2.37 2.89
N SER A 105 21.32 1.18 2.38
CA SER A 105 20.48 0.41 1.47
C SER A 105 20.09 -0.93 2.09
N PHE A 106 18.79 -1.18 2.23
CA PHE A 106 18.27 -2.43 2.74
C PHE A 106 17.65 -3.25 1.61
N HIS A 107 18.33 -4.30 1.19
CA HIS A 107 17.94 -5.14 0.05
C HIS A 107 16.98 -6.28 0.41
N LYS A 108 16.71 -6.48 1.69
CA LYS A 108 15.72 -7.40 2.22
C LYS A 108 14.62 -6.67 2.99
N GLU A 109 13.60 -7.40 3.38
CA GLU A 109 12.47 -6.90 4.15
C GLU A 109 12.90 -6.60 5.60
N ILE A 110 12.19 -5.64 6.23
CA ILE A 110 12.37 -5.28 7.63
C ILE A 110 11.08 -5.57 8.38
N TYR A 111 11.17 -6.33 9.46
CA TYR A 111 10.10 -6.59 10.40
C TYR A 111 10.43 -5.95 11.75
N SER A 112 9.51 -5.13 12.28
CA SER A 112 9.64 -4.52 13.60
C SER A 112 8.44 -4.84 14.49
N GLU A 113 8.70 -5.28 15.72
CA GLU A 113 7.67 -5.42 16.75
C GLU A 113 7.28 -4.09 17.40
N LYS A 114 8.06 -3.06 17.19
CA LYS A 114 7.87 -1.69 17.70
C LYS A 114 7.94 -0.71 16.54
N ASP A 115 8.27 0.54 16.83
CA ASP A 115 8.43 1.56 15.82
C ASP A 115 9.60 1.26 14.88
N ALA A 116 9.49 1.71 13.62
CA ALA A 116 10.55 1.66 12.64
C ALA A 116 10.83 3.09 12.15
N LEU A 117 11.95 3.67 12.58
CA LEU A 117 12.29 5.08 12.36
C LEU A 117 13.47 5.19 11.39
N PHE A 118 13.20 5.66 10.19
CA PHE A 118 14.18 5.87 9.11
C PHE A 118 14.34 7.37 8.90
N VAL A 119 15.04 8.02 9.80
CA VAL A 119 15.15 9.49 9.86
C VAL A 119 16.24 10.08 8.97
N GLN A 120 17.08 9.22 8.38
CA GLN A 120 18.17 9.65 7.53
C GLN A 120 17.71 9.96 6.11
N GLU A 121 18.36 10.91 5.49
CA GLU A 121 18.15 11.24 4.08
C GLU A 121 18.75 10.15 3.17
N ASP A 122 18.17 10.01 1.98
CA ASP A 122 18.65 9.12 0.91
C ASP A 122 18.75 7.63 1.28
N MET A 123 17.92 7.15 2.20
CA MET A 123 17.87 5.73 2.51
C MET A 123 17.10 4.95 1.43
N TYR A 124 17.61 3.76 1.10
CA TYR A 124 16.94 2.82 0.22
C TYR A 124 16.38 1.64 1.01
N LEU A 125 15.09 1.42 0.91
CA LEU A 125 14.36 0.38 1.63
C LEU A 125 13.61 -0.52 0.64
N ARG A 126 13.72 -1.83 0.79
CA ARG A 126 12.98 -2.77 -0.06
C ARG A 126 11.52 -2.87 0.36
N ALA A 127 11.26 -3.25 1.61
CA ALA A 127 9.93 -3.30 2.20
C ALA A 127 10.03 -3.28 3.73
N VAL A 128 9.01 -2.70 4.38
CA VAL A 128 9.00 -2.52 5.83
C VAL A 128 7.64 -2.89 6.40
N TYR A 129 7.64 -3.69 7.47
CA TYR A 129 6.48 -3.90 8.32
C TYR A 129 6.79 -3.50 9.77
N SER A 130 5.83 -2.85 10.41
CA SER A 130 5.90 -2.51 11.83
C SER A 130 4.58 -2.85 12.53
N LYS A 131 4.67 -3.47 13.72
CA LYS A 131 3.49 -3.64 14.60
C LYS A 131 3.02 -2.34 15.23
N LYS A 132 3.82 -1.29 15.12
CA LYS A 132 3.50 0.03 15.65
C LYS A 132 3.49 1.05 14.51
N ARG A 133 4.50 1.87 14.45
CA ARG A 133 4.59 3.02 13.54
C ARG A 133 5.80 2.92 12.63
N ILE A 134 5.68 3.51 11.46
CA ILE A 134 6.80 3.71 10.54
C ILE A 134 6.97 5.21 10.32
N LEU A 135 8.20 5.69 10.38
CA LEU A 135 8.56 7.05 10.04
C LEU A 135 9.61 7.03 8.94
N PHE A 136 9.32 7.69 7.83
CA PHE A 136 10.26 7.94 6.75
C PHE A 136 10.71 9.40 6.79
N GLY A 137 12.01 9.64 6.97
CA GLY A 137 12.63 10.94 6.84
C GLY A 137 12.65 11.45 5.41
N ASN A 138 13.28 12.60 5.19
CA ASN A 138 13.33 13.21 3.86
C ASN A 138 14.10 12.33 2.86
N GLY A 139 13.62 12.29 1.61
CA GLY A 139 14.33 11.65 0.51
C GLY A 139 14.39 10.10 0.58
N VAL A 140 13.65 9.46 1.46
CA VAL A 140 13.65 7.99 1.57
C VAL A 140 13.05 7.37 0.31
N ARG A 141 13.72 6.32 -0.19
CA ARG A 141 13.27 5.52 -1.34
C ARG A 141 12.80 4.15 -0.90
N LEU A 142 11.53 3.86 -1.12
CA LEU A 142 10.90 2.57 -0.84
C LEU A 142 10.60 1.82 -2.14
N LEU A 143 11.18 0.63 -2.32
CA LEU A 143 11.03 -0.12 -3.58
C LEU A 143 9.67 -0.81 -3.72
N ARG A 144 9.15 -1.43 -2.65
CA ARG A 144 7.98 -2.31 -2.76
C ARG A 144 6.79 -1.83 -1.94
N TRP A 145 6.80 -2.09 -0.65
CA TRP A 145 5.67 -1.77 0.22
C TRP A 145 6.13 -1.43 1.64
N ALA A 146 5.32 -0.61 2.32
CA ALA A 146 5.38 -0.42 3.77
C ALA A 146 4.00 -0.64 4.38
N ASP A 147 3.94 -1.27 5.54
CA ASP A 147 2.70 -1.47 6.29
C ASP A 147 2.96 -1.35 7.79
N ALA A 148 2.14 -0.52 8.45
CA ALA A 148 2.17 -0.33 9.89
C ALA A 148 0.82 -0.66 10.52
N GLU A 149 0.79 -1.25 11.70
CA GLU A 149 -0.48 -1.49 12.37
C GLU A 149 -1.11 -0.20 12.91
N GLU A 150 -0.30 0.77 13.34
CA GLU A 150 -0.82 2.01 13.93
C GLU A 150 -0.75 3.17 12.95
N ALA A 151 0.43 3.65 12.58
CA ALA A 151 0.55 4.80 11.71
C ALA A 151 1.81 4.79 10.83
N VAL A 152 1.72 5.46 9.68
CA VAL A 152 2.88 5.77 8.83
C VAL A 152 3.00 7.28 8.70
N VAL A 153 4.19 7.81 8.94
CA VAL A 153 4.53 9.22 8.74
C VAL A 153 5.62 9.32 7.71
N ILE A 154 5.41 10.17 6.74
CA ILE A 154 6.30 10.37 5.60
C ILE A 154 6.63 11.85 5.51
N TYR A 155 7.91 12.16 5.59
CA TYR A 155 8.40 13.52 5.41
C TYR A 155 8.46 13.89 3.92
N ASP A 156 9.30 14.84 3.57
CA ASP A 156 9.29 15.41 2.22
C ASP A 156 10.21 14.65 1.26
N GLY A 157 9.89 14.72 -0.04
CA GLY A 157 10.75 14.27 -1.12
C GLY A 157 10.97 12.75 -1.20
N CYS A 158 10.07 11.93 -0.62
CA CYS A 158 10.21 10.48 -0.64
C CYS A 158 9.71 9.87 -1.95
N GLU A 159 10.41 8.85 -2.42
CA GLU A 159 9.97 7.98 -3.51
C GLU A 159 9.40 6.68 -2.93
N LEU A 160 8.08 6.61 -2.80
CA LEU A 160 7.41 5.48 -2.16
C LEU A 160 6.92 4.50 -3.21
N GLY A 161 7.41 3.28 -3.16
CA GLY A 161 7.14 2.24 -4.14
C GLY A 161 5.67 1.94 -4.41
N ARG A 162 5.35 0.67 -4.54
CA ARG A 162 4.04 0.27 -5.03
C ARG A 162 2.90 0.51 -4.05
N ARG A 163 3.17 0.42 -2.72
CA ARG A 163 2.10 0.52 -1.72
C ARG A 163 2.61 0.94 -0.35
N VAL A 164 1.94 1.91 0.22
CA VAL A 164 2.10 2.28 1.63
C VAL A 164 0.76 2.13 2.32
N SER A 165 0.72 1.39 3.40
CA SER A 165 -0.51 1.10 4.13
C SER A 165 -0.35 1.26 5.64
N SER A 166 -1.45 1.61 6.29
CA SER A 166 -1.54 1.71 7.74
C SER A 166 -2.87 1.20 8.25
N GLY A 167 -2.87 0.65 9.45
CA GLY A 167 -4.09 0.22 10.13
C GLY A 167 -4.93 1.36 10.67
N ASN A 168 -4.34 2.53 10.88
CA ASN A 168 -5.04 3.64 11.49
C ASN A 168 -4.84 4.97 10.73
N GLN A 169 -3.60 5.46 10.64
CA GLN A 169 -3.35 6.79 10.07
C GLN A 169 -2.12 6.80 9.17
N LEU A 170 -2.18 7.64 8.12
CA LEU A 170 -1.07 7.94 7.25
C LEU A 170 -0.94 9.47 7.10
N VAL A 171 0.24 10.00 7.40
CA VAL A 171 0.57 11.43 7.30
C VAL A 171 1.68 11.59 6.28
N ILE A 172 1.50 12.46 5.30
CA ILE A 172 2.46 12.66 4.20
C ILE A 172 2.78 14.15 4.07
N GLY A 173 4.07 14.45 4.05
CA GLY A 173 4.61 15.77 3.74
C GLY A 173 4.50 16.14 2.26
N PHE A 174 5.43 16.96 1.79
CA PHE A 174 5.43 17.54 0.44
C PHE A 174 6.37 16.78 -0.50
N ASP A 175 6.20 16.98 -1.81
CA ASP A 175 7.07 16.47 -2.88
C ASP A 175 7.30 14.94 -2.86
N ASN A 176 6.30 14.19 -2.41
CA ASN A 176 6.35 12.73 -2.35
C ASN A 176 5.75 12.10 -3.60
N THR A 177 6.35 11.01 -4.09
CA THR A 177 5.81 10.17 -5.17
C THR A 177 5.41 8.80 -4.64
N PHE A 178 4.24 8.28 -5.05
CA PHE A 178 3.73 6.97 -4.64
C PHE A 178 2.72 6.42 -5.65
N GLN A 179 2.46 5.11 -5.60
CA GLN A 179 1.45 4.48 -6.47
C GLN A 179 0.13 4.19 -5.73
N SER A 180 0.20 3.77 -4.49
CA SER A 180 -0.99 3.41 -3.72
C SER A 180 -0.78 3.68 -2.23
N LEU A 181 -1.72 4.39 -1.64
CA LEU A 181 -1.79 4.65 -0.20
C LEU A 181 -3.06 4.04 0.36
N TYR A 182 -2.98 3.52 1.58
CA TYR A 182 -4.14 3.02 2.29
C TYR A 182 -4.03 3.30 3.78
N ALA A 183 -5.01 3.98 4.32
CA ALA A 183 -5.27 4.08 5.75
C ALA A 183 -6.71 4.52 6.00
N PRO A 184 -7.31 4.25 7.17
CA PRO A 184 -8.59 4.84 7.55
C PRO A 184 -8.59 6.37 7.55
N VAL A 185 -7.43 6.98 7.86
CA VAL A 185 -7.23 8.44 7.81
C VAL A 185 -5.92 8.73 7.07
N ILE A 186 -5.99 9.54 6.03
CA ILE A 186 -4.82 10.01 5.28
C ILE A 186 -4.78 11.54 5.36
N ARG A 187 -3.68 12.10 5.84
CA ARG A 187 -3.41 13.54 5.91
C ARG A 187 -2.25 13.87 5.00
N ILE A 188 -2.43 14.85 4.13
CA ILE A 188 -1.47 15.24 3.13
C ILE A 188 -1.10 16.72 3.32
N GLY A 189 0.20 17.03 3.18
CA GLY A 189 0.71 18.39 3.33
C GLY A 189 0.84 18.86 4.79
N GLN A 190 0.69 17.96 5.75
CA GLN A 190 0.94 18.27 7.16
C GLN A 190 2.27 17.66 7.58
N ARG A 191 3.21 18.50 7.98
CA ARG A 191 4.39 18.03 8.71
C ARG A 191 3.98 17.79 10.16
N PRO A 192 4.34 16.67 10.77
CA PRO A 192 4.43 16.60 12.22
C PRO A 192 5.44 17.67 12.64
N GLU A 193 5.05 18.53 13.55
CA GLU A 193 5.91 19.66 13.98
C GLU A 193 7.18 19.17 14.68
N ASP A 194 7.12 17.98 15.29
CA ASP A 194 8.27 17.32 15.91
C ASP A 194 8.14 15.79 15.76
N PRO A 195 9.22 15.04 15.45
CA PRO A 195 9.23 13.58 15.54
C PRO A 195 8.84 13.07 16.93
N ASP A 196 9.12 13.80 17.98
CA ASP A 196 8.77 13.45 19.35
C ASP A 196 7.28 13.66 19.64
N ASP A 197 6.61 14.63 19.02
CA ASP A 197 5.14 14.79 19.08
C ASP A 197 4.39 13.60 18.50
N PHE A 198 5.02 12.87 17.61
CA PHE A 198 4.50 11.62 17.06
C PHE A 198 4.57 10.47 18.07
N LEU A 199 5.46 10.56 19.03
CA LEU A 199 5.64 9.56 20.10
C LEU A 199 4.58 9.73 21.22
N GLU A 200 3.97 10.89 21.36
CA GLU A 200 2.85 11.08 22.25
C GLU A 200 1.56 10.56 21.61
N THR A 201 1.02 9.50 22.19
CA THR A 201 -0.29 8.94 21.83
C THR A 201 -1.39 9.97 22.14
N ARG A 202 -1.65 10.89 21.21
CA ARG A 202 -2.90 11.64 21.24
C ARG A 202 -4.02 10.68 20.89
N ASP A 203 -5.00 10.58 21.75
CA ASP A 203 -6.26 9.87 21.54
C ASP A 203 -6.91 10.38 20.24
N PHE A 204 -6.60 9.76 19.12
CA PHE A 204 -7.29 10.02 17.87
C PHE A 204 -8.68 9.41 17.99
N ARG A 205 -9.67 10.24 18.25
CA ARG A 205 -11.07 9.83 18.12
C ARG A 205 -11.26 9.36 16.68
N ILE A 206 -11.39 8.06 16.52
CA ILE A 206 -11.79 7.45 15.27
C ILE A 206 -13.16 8.01 14.94
N PHE A 207 -13.24 8.92 13.97
CA PHE A 207 -14.52 9.24 13.36
C PHE A 207 -14.98 7.96 12.66
N ARG A 208 -15.83 7.19 13.32
CA ARG A 208 -16.62 6.18 12.64
C ARG A 208 -17.59 6.96 11.77
N LEU A 209 -17.23 7.11 10.50
CA LEU A 209 -18.22 7.49 9.49
C LEU A 209 -19.33 6.46 9.54
N PRO A 210 -20.62 6.88 9.54
CA PRO A 210 -21.71 5.93 9.43
C PRO A 210 -21.46 5.12 8.16
N VAL A 211 -21.49 3.78 8.29
CA VAL A 211 -21.49 2.89 7.14
C VAL A 211 -22.79 3.18 6.41
N ILE A 212 -22.71 3.89 5.30
CA ILE A 212 -23.84 4.12 4.40
C ILE A 212 -24.02 2.79 3.67
N THR A 213 -24.96 1.96 4.15
CA THR A 213 -25.23 0.62 3.63
C THR A 213 -26.07 0.59 2.36
N ASP A 214 -26.67 1.70 1.97
CA ASP A 214 -27.50 1.80 0.77
C ASP A 214 -27.11 3.04 -0.05
N VAL A 215 -26.05 2.89 -0.86
CA VAL A 215 -25.77 3.85 -1.92
C VAL A 215 -26.46 3.34 -3.18
N GLU A 216 -27.61 3.87 -3.51
CA GLU A 216 -28.08 3.87 -4.90
C GLU A 216 -27.01 4.58 -5.72
N PHE A 217 -26.43 3.89 -6.71
CA PHE A 217 -25.44 4.47 -7.63
C PHE A 217 -26.11 5.52 -8.51
N ASN A 218 -26.33 6.69 -7.98
CA ASN A 218 -26.71 7.85 -8.77
C ASN A 218 -25.46 8.36 -9.50
N ARG A 219 -25.39 8.08 -10.80
CA ARG A 219 -24.35 8.59 -11.70
C ARG A 219 -24.66 10.05 -11.98
N HIS A 220 -23.92 10.94 -11.34
CA HIS A 220 -24.02 12.37 -11.60
C HIS A 220 -22.71 12.90 -12.20
N TYR A 221 -22.85 13.66 -13.28
CA TYR A 221 -21.77 14.49 -13.80
C TYR A 221 -21.79 15.78 -12.98
N ILE A 222 -20.62 16.26 -12.53
CA ILE A 222 -20.56 17.55 -11.86
C ILE A 222 -20.64 18.64 -12.95
N HIS A 223 -21.73 19.41 -12.90
CA HIS A 223 -21.78 20.76 -13.43
C HIS A 223 -21.59 21.75 -12.27
N ASP A 224 -21.08 22.94 -12.55
CA ASP A 224 -20.82 23.98 -11.53
C ASP A 224 -22.05 24.29 -10.65
N ASP A 225 -23.25 24.00 -11.16
CA ASP A 225 -24.53 24.20 -10.48
C ASP A 225 -24.83 23.15 -9.37
N MET A 226 -24.01 22.10 -9.24
CA MET A 226 -24.22 21.02 -8.24
C MET A 226 -23.51 21.27 -6.92
N ILE A 227 -22.73 22.33 -6.82
CA ILE A 227 -22.06 22.70 -5.57
C ILE A 227 -23.10 23.32 -4.66
N SER A 228 -23.37 22.66 -3.52
CA SER A 228 -24.26 23.24 -2.51
C SER A 228 -23.64 24.50 -1.93
N GLU A 229 -24.47 25.43 -1.44
CA GLU A 229 -24.00 26.64 -0.72
C GLU A 229 -23.11 26.31 0.50
N SER A 230 -23.13 25.07 0.96
CA SER A 230 -22.28 24.59 2.05
C SER A 230 -20.90 24.09 1.61
N GLY A 231 -20.56 24.13 0.33
CA GLY A 231 -19.30 23.58 -0.18
C GLY A 231 -19.21 22.04 -0.07
N THR A 232 -20.33 21.34 0.10
CA THR A 232 -20.37 19.88 0.24
C THR A 232 -21.05 19.23 -0.96
N VAL A 233 -20.38 18.24 -1.55
CA VAL A 233 -20.93 17.40 -2.64
C VAL A 233 -21.16 15.99 -2.11
N PRO A 234 -22.42 15.56 -1.92
CA PRO A 234 -22.74 14.25 -1.31
C PRO A 234 -22.78 13.09 -2.33
N TYR A 235 -22.13 13.22 -3.50
CA TYR A 235 -22.25 12.26 -4.60
C TYR A 235 -20.91 11.67 -5.03
N THR A 236 -20.94 10.45 -5.56
CA THR A 236 -19.84 9.85 -6.30
C THR A 236 -19.71 10.49 -7.68
N ILE A 237 -18.50 10.88 -8.06
CA ILE A 237 -18.18 11.48 -9.36
C ILE A 237 -17.68 10.39 -10.29
N ILE A 238 -18.31 10.28 -11.46
CA ILE A 238 -17.84 9.41 -12.54
C ILE A 238 -17.64 10.28 -13.78
N SER A 239 -16.38 10.38 -14.24
CA SER A 239 -16.01 11.20 -15.39
C SER A 239 -15.24 10.38 -16.42
N ARG A 240 -15.50 10.62 -17.70
CA ARG A 240 -14.69 10.09 -18.80
C ARG A 240 -13.48 10.96 -19.14
N GLY A 241 -13.29 12.05 -18.45
CA GLY A 241 -12.18 12.98 -18.61
C GLY A 241 -11.61 13.39 -17.26
N ASP A 242 -10.82 14.46 -17.27
CA ASP A 242 -10.18 14.97 -16.06
C ASP A 242 -11.22 15.47 -15.05
N VAL A 243 -10.91 15.29 -13.76
CA VAL A 243 -11.73 15.78 -12.64
C VAL A 243 -10.92 16.78 -11.83
N LYS A 244 -11.53 17.92 -11.53
CA LYS A 244 -10.96 18.94 -10.66
C LYS A 244 -11.89 19.16 -9.48
N VAL A 245 -11.40 18.90 -8.27
CA VAL A 245 -12.10 19.26 -7.04
C VAL A 245 -11.58 20.60 -6.59
N ILE A 246 -12.47 21.57 -6.47
CA ILE A 246 -12.12 22.97 -6.16
C ILE A 246 -11.72 23.12 -4.68
N GLU A 247 -11.12 24.27 -4.37
CA GLU A 247 -10.64 24.63 -3.02
C GLU A 247 -11.76 24.52 -1.96
N ASP A 248 -11.38 24.09 -0.77
CA ASP A 248 -12.24 23.98 0.41
C ASP A 248 -13.53 23.13 0.23
N LEU A 249 -13.61 22.35 -0.84
CA LEU A 249 -14.78 21.50 -1.11
C LEU A 249 -14.72 20.21 -0.30
N ILE A 250 -15.85 19.77 0.24
CA ILE A 250 -16.01 18.45 0.89
C ILE A 250 -16.78 17.53 -0.05
N LEU A 251 -16.10 16.52 -0.60
CA LEU A 251 -16.71 15.46 -1.38
C LEU A 251 -16.99 14.25 -0.51
N GLN A 252 -18.25 13.85 -0.39
CA GLN A 252 -18.67 12.72 0.44
C GLN A 252 -18.70 11.37 -0.31
N GLY A 253 -18.45 11.38 -1.62
CA GLY A 253 -18.44 10.21 -2.48
C GLY A 253 -17.07 9.84 -3.01
N ASP A 254 -17.05 8.82 -3.88
CA ASP A 254 -15.87 8.38 -4.62
C ASP A 254 -15.64 9.23 -5.87
N ILE A 255 -14.41 9.23 -6.38
CA ILE A 255 -14.07 9.78 -7.69
C ILE A 255 -13.61 8.63 -8.59
N HIS A 256 -14.26 8.47 -9.73
CA HIS A 256 -13.85 7.60 -10.82
C HIS A 256 -13.59 8.44 -12.07
N SER A 257 -12.36 8.47 -12.56
CA SER A 257 -11.95 9.27 -13.70
C SER A 257 -11.15 8.45 -14.70
N ASP A 258 -11.55 8.49 -15.99
CA ASP A 258 -10.75 7.97 -17.10
C ASP A 258 -9.61 8.95 -17.46
N GLY A 259 -9.52 10.10 -16.80
CA GLY A 259 -8.50 11.13 -16.94
C GLY A 259 -7.63 11.29 -15.67
N ALA A 260 -7.09 12.50 -15.55
CA ALA A 260 -6.37 12.95 -14.36
C ALA A 260 -7.35 13.50 -13.30
N VAL A 261 -6.93 13.41 -12.03
CA VAL A 261 -7.69 13.99 -10.91
C VAL A 261 -6.83 15.03 -10.21
N ARG A 262 -7.37 16.23 -10.05
CA ARG A 262 -6.72 17.30 -9.29
C ARG A 262 -7.59 17.69 -8.10
N ILE A 263 -7.03 17.56 -6.91
CA ILE A 263 -7.65 17.97 -5.65
C ILE A 263 -6.95 19.26 -5.21
N MET A 264 -7.70 20.38 -5.20
CA MET A 264 -7.17 21.69 -4.87
C MET A 264 -7.05 21.90 -3.37
N GLU A 265 -6.35 22.96 -2.99
CA GLU A 265 -6.02 23.28 -1.60
C GLU A 265 -7.24 23.25 -0.67
N GLY A 266 -7.08 22.69 0.52
CA GLY A 266 -8.12 22.62 1.54
C GLY A 266 -9.26 21.62 1.27
N ALA A 267 -9.34 21.04 0.08
CA ALA A 267 -10.43 20.13 -0.26
C ALA A 267 -10.34 18.79 0.47
N VAL A 268 -11.49 18.21 0.81
CA VAL A 268 -11.63 16.96 1.54
C VAL A 268 -12.41 15.95 0.71
N VAL A 269 -11.84 14.77 0.47
CA VAL A 269 -12.53 13.64 -0.18
C VAL A 269 -12.76 12.55 0.88
N LEU A 270 -14.03 12.28 1.19
CA LEU A 270 -14.40 11.24 2.18
C LEU A 270 -14.49 9.83 1.58
N GLY A 271 -14.31 9.70 0.29
CA GLY A 271 -14.34 8.45 -0.47
C GLY A 271 -13.01 8.08 -1.11
N ASN A 272 -13.07 7.16 -2.07
CA ASN A 272 -11.91 6.68 -2.82
C ASN A 272 -11.71 7.49 -4.10
N ILE A 273 -10.47 7.56 -4.57
CA ILE A 273 -10.11 8.16 -5.84
C ILE A 273 -9.55 7.07 -6.77
N PHE A 274 -10.18 6.91 -7.93
CA PHE A 274 -9.75 6.02 -9.01
C PHE A 274 -9.51 6.86 -10.26
N ALA A 275 -8.27 6.92 -10.74
CA ALA A 275 -7.90 7.67 -11.94
C ALA A 275 -7.12 6.79 -12.91
N GLU A 276 -7.33 6.93 -14.22
CA GLU A 276 -6.49 6.26 -15.23
C GLU A 276 -5.19 7.02 -15.50
N LYS A 277 -5.15 8.32 -15.20
CA LYS A 277 -3.97 9.16 -15.32
C LYS A 277 -3.51 9.67 -13.95
N ASP A 278 -2.71 10.72 -13.95
CA ASP A 278 -2.12 11.28 -12.74
C ASP A 278 -3.15 11.80 -11.74
N VAL A 279 -2.84 11.69 -10.46
CA VAL A 279 -3.59 12.32 -9.37
C VAL A 279 -2.70 13.38 -8.75
N LEU A 280 -3.15 14.63 -8.77
CA LEU A 280 -2.48 15.77 -8.16
C LEU A 280 -3.24 16.17 -6.89
N LEU A 281 -2.54 16.24 -5.80
CA LEU A 281 -3.07 16.64 -4.50
C LEU A 281 -2.32 17.89 -4.03
N GLU A 282 -3.05 19.01 -3.91
CA GLU A 282 -2.49 20.27 -3.43
C GLU A 282 -2.42 20.32 -1.91
N ARG A 283 -1.88 21.39 -1.36
CA ARG A 283 -1.67 21.57 0.08
C ARG A 283 -2.97 21.46 0.89
N ASN A 284 -2.84 21.00 2.12
CA ASN A 284 -3.96 20.88 3.06
C ASN A 284 -5.14 20.03 2.58
N THR A 285 -4.95 19.19 1.55
CA THR A 285 -5.98 18.26 1.11
C THR A 285 -6.08 17.05 2.05
N SER A 286 -7.26 16.46 2.13
CA SER A 286 -7.51 15.25 2.92
C SER A 286 -8.27 14.23 2.08
N VAL A 287 -7.77 12.99 2.02
CA VAL A 287 -8.48 11.87 1.40
C VAL A 287 -8.66 10.78 2.45
N LEU A 288 -9.92 10.49 2.81
CA LEU A 288 -10.28 9.51 3.85
C LEU A 288 -10.51 8.10 3.30
N GLY A 289 -10.24 7.90 2.04
CA GLY A 289 -10.32 6.61 1.35
C GLY A 289 -9.00 6.19 0.75
N ASN A 290 -9.09 5.43 -0.34
CA ASN A 290 -7.93 4.96 -1.09
C ASN A 290 -7.73 5.83 -2.33
N VAL A 291 -6.47 6.03 -2.72
CA VAL A 291 -6.11 6.66 -3.99
C VAL A 291 -5.49 5.60 -4.89
N PHE A 292 -6.12 5.35 -6.03
CA PHE A 292 -5.66 4.42 -7.05
C PHE A 292 -5.49 5.17 -8.37
N THR A 293 -4.33 5.03 -8.99
CA THR A 293 -4.08 5.55 -10.32
C THR A 293 -3.22 4.60 -11.15
N GLN A 294 -3.36 4.66 -12.47
CA GLN A 294 -2.43 4.01 -13.39
C GLN A 294 -1.24 4.93 -13.72
N GLY A 295 -1.37 6.23 -13.46
CA GLY A 295 -0.31 7.24 -13.58
C GLY A 295 0.46 7.45 -12.27
N ASN A 296 0.86 8.69 -12.02
CA ASN A 296 1.57 9.11 -10.83
C ASN A 296 0.62 9.79 -9.84
N ILE A 297 0.97 9.75 -8.56
CA ILE A 297 0.34 10.60 -7.55
C ILE A 297 1.37 11.67 -7.19
N ILE A 298 0.99 12.93 -7.39
CA ILE A 298 1.85 14.09 -7.22
C ILE A 298 1.28 14.93 -6.08
N LEU A 299 2.14 15.33 -5.16
CA LEU A 299 1.80 16.22 -4.04
C LEU A 299 2.48 17.57 -4.27
N GLU A 300 1.71 18.65 -4.18
CA GLU A 300 2.20 20.02 -4.33
C GLU A 300 2.06 20.84 -3.06
#